data_6dc5a7a0938cf0f97a8d54fc77984c74
#
_entry.id   6dc5a7a0938cf0f97a8d54fc77984c74
#
_cell.length_a   1.000
_cell.length_b   1.000
_cell.length_c   1.000
_cell.angle_alpha   90.00
_cell.angle_beta   90.00
_cell.angle_gamma   90.00
#
_symmetry.space_group_name_H-M   'P 1'
#
loop_
_entity.id
_entity.type
_entity.pdbx_description
1 polymer ?
#
loop_
_entity_poly.entity_id
_entity_poly.type
_entity_poly.pdbx_seq_one_letter_code
_entity_poly.pdbx_strand_id
1 'polypeptide(L)'
;ARFMAEKHPELPDISPALVFSAAKRRRVYVGYTHEDAQKIFSAINRSSTMGMRDYAMIMLAYTTGLRGCDIVNLKFDSIDWDACELRLVQEKTNIPVSLPLDTKTGNAIADYILHARPKCKSEYIFLRVLRPYTKIGSMWTVIAKYAHIALGKDRKMNGPHAFRRGMGRQLLEANIPAPLICDILGHSSSVSLRQYTASSLEKLKVCAGTISAIPIAQEALL
;
A
#
# COMPACT_ATOMS: atom_id res chain seq x y z
N ALA A 1 -35.68 -0.66 -17.74
CA ALA A 1 -36.95 -0.04 -17.38
C ALA A 1 -37.40 0.91 -18.47
N ARG A 2 -36.67 1.98 -18.78
CA ARG A 2 -37.05 2.97 -19.83
C ARG A 2 -37.28 2.35 -21.18
N PHE A 3 -36.41 1.47 -21.66
CA PHE A 3 -36.56 0.74 -22.92
C PHE A 3 -37.83 -0.14 -22.98
N MET A 4 -38.20 -0.75 -21.85
CA MET A 4 -39.44 -1.55 -21.76
C MET A 4 -40.69 -0.67 -21.79
N ALA A 5 -40.66 0.49 -21.10
CA ALA A 5 -41.78 1.44 -21.14
C ALA A 5 -41.97 2.09 -22.52
N GLU A 6 -40.88 2.28 -23.28
CA GLU A 6 -40.97 2.75 -24.70
C GLU A 6 -41.58 1.71 -25.64
N LYS A 7 -41.30 0.42 -25.43
CA LYS A 7 -41.90 -0.68 -26.25
C LYS A 7 -43.29 -1.13 -25.82
N HIS A 8 -43.60 -0.91 -24.55
CA HIS A 8 -44.84 -1.33 -23.92
C HIS A 8 -45.47 -0.16 -23.18
N PRO A 9 -46.21 0.74 -23.86
CA PRO A 9 -46.80 1.94 -23.28
C PRO A 9 -47.78 1.68 -22.12
N GLU A 10 -48.30 0.44 -22.05
CA GLU A 10 -49.17 -0.03 -20.98
C GLU A 10 -48.41 -0.26 -19.63
N LEU A 11 -47.07 -0.34 -19.66
CA LEU A 11 -46.27 -0.52 -18.44
C LEU A 11 -45.82 0.82 -17.88
N PRO A 12 -45.92 1.03 -16.56
CA PRO A 12 -45.43 2.26 -15.96
C PRO A 12 -43.90 2.38 -16.10
N ASP A 13 -43.44 3.57 -16.42
CA ASP A 13 -41.99 3.86 -16.40
C ASP A 13 -41.46 3.91 -14.97
N ILE A 14 -40.87 2.83 -14.50
CA ILE A 14 -40.22 2.69 -13.19
C ILE A 14 -38.76 3.15 -13.19
N SER A 15 -38.23 3.68 -14.30
CA SER A 15 -36.85 4.13 -14.39
C SER A 15 -36.46 5.20 -13.37
N PRO A 16 -37.36 6.12 -12.95
CA PRO A 16 -37.06 7.07 -11.87
C PRO A 16 -36.89 6.41 -10.49
N ALA A 17 -37.57 5.26 -10.27
CA ALA A 17 -37.44 4.51 -9.00
C ALA A 17 -36.15 3.67 -8.96
N LEU A 18 -35.53 3.41 -10.12
CA LEU A 18 -34.28 2.69 -10.24
C LEU A 18 -33.09 3.66 -10.21
N VAL A 19 -33.02 4.49 -9.17
CA VAL A 19 -31.85 5.36 -8.93
C VAL A 19 -30.70 4.49 -8.47
N PHE A 20 -30.00 3.86 -9.41
CA PHE A 20 -28.72 3.27 -9.11
C PHE A 20 -27.71 4.41 -8.93
N SER A 21 -27.25 4.59 -7.70
CA SER A 21 -26.05 5.39 -7.46
C SER A 21 -24.97 4.79 -8.35
N ALA A 22 -24.57 5.51 -9.41
CA ALA A 22 -23.54 5.07 -10.31
C ALA A 22 -22.31 4.73 -9.46
N ALA A 23 -21.89 3.47 -9.49
CA ALA A 23 -20.73 3.03 -8.72
C ALA A 23 -19.56 3.95 -9.10
N LYS A 24 -19.11 4.77 -8.15
CA LYS A 24 -17.99 5.71 -8.37
C LYS A 24 -16.86 4.89 -8.99
N ARG A 25 -16.47 5.23 -10.22
CA ARG A 25 -15.32 4.58 -10.89
C ARG A 25 -14.15 4.63 -9.93
N ARG A 26 -13.81 3.48 -9.33
CA ARG A 26 -12.69 3.39 -8.40
C ARG A 26 -11.41 3.62 -9.20
N ARG A 27 -10.68 4.69 -8.87
CA ARG A 27 -9.38 4.95 -9.47
C ARG A 27 -8.44 3.81 -9.07
N VAL A 28 -7.85 3.14 -10.05
CA VAL A 28 -6.78 2.18 -9.82
C VAL A 28 -5.51 2.98 -9.55
N TYR A 29 -4.99 2.88 -8.34
CA TYR A 29 -3.75 3.56 -7.98
C TYR A 29 -2.60 2.56 -8.04
N VAL A 30 -1.65 2.85 -8.91
CA VAL A 30 -0.43 2.04 -9.06
C VAL A 30 0.50 2.29 -7.89
N GLY A 31 1.04 1.22 -7.28
CA GLY A 31 2.10 1.31 -6.26
C GLY A 31 3.45 1.68 -6.83
N TYR A 32 4.46 1.89 -5.98
CA TYR A 32 5.84 2.05 -6.42
C TYR A 32 6.38 0.72 -6.95
N THR A 33 7.10 0.80 -8.07
CA THR A 33 7.89 -0.32 -8.59
C THR A 33 9.23 -0.43 -7.83
N HIS A 34 9.96 -1.50 -8.08
CA HIS A 34 11.33 -1.63 -7.55
C HIS A 34 12.23 -0.47 -8.02
N GLU A 35 12.14 -0.09 -9.29
CA GLU A 35 12.90 1.03 -9.86
C GLU A 35 12.53 2.37 -9.24
N ASP A 36 11.24 2.61 -8.99
CA ASP A 36 10.78 3.80 -8.28
C ASP A 36 11.38 3.88 -6.88
N ALA A 37 11.38 2.75 -6.15
CA ALA A 37 11.98 2.66 -4.82
C ALA A 37 13.48 2.96 -4.85
N GLN A 38 14.23 2.41 -5.81
CA GLN A 38 15.66 2.68 -5.97
C GLN A 38 15.94 4.17 -6.21
N LYS A 39 15.15 4.82 -7.08
CA LYS A 39 15.27 6.27 -7.32
C LYS A 39 14.98 7.07 -6.04
N ILE A 40 13.96 6.68 -5.27
CA ILE A 40 13.62 7.31 -3.97
C ILE A 40 14.78 7.15 -2.99
N PHE A 41 15.35 5.95 -2.85
CA PHE A 41 16.50 5.71 -1.96
C PHE A 41 17.74 6.53 -2.36
N SER A 42 18.01 6.64 -3.66
CA SER A 42 19.14 7.43 -4.18
C SER A 42 18.99 8.93 -3.93
N ALA A 43 17.75 9.43 -3.77
CA ALA A 43 17.50 10.83 -3.46
C ALA A 43 17.71 11.19 -1.98
N ILE A 44 17.98 10.20 -1.09
CA ILE A 44 18.11 10.44 0.34
C ILE A 44 19.59 10.66 0.69
N ASN A 45 19.88 11.84 1.24
CA ASN A 45 21.21 12.13 1.78
C ASN A 45 21.38 11.47 3.16
N ARG A 46 21.99 10.30 3.19
CA ARG A 46 22.23 9.49 4.39
C ARG A 46 23.30 10.05 5.34
N SER A 47 24.04 11.07 4.93
CA SER A 47 25.03 11.72 5.82
C SER A 47 24.36 12.70 6.81
N SER A 48 23.08 13.02 6.65
CA SER A 48 22.34 13.89 7.56
C SER A 48 21.50 13.08 8.55
N THR A 49 21.33 13.60 9.77
CA THR A 49 20.48 12.99 10.79
C THR A 49 19.04 12.75 10.32
N MET A 50 18.49 13.71 9.57
CA MET A 50 17.16 13.58 8.97
C MET A 50 17.16 12.49 7.89
N GLY A 51 18.18 12.43 7.03
CA GLY A 51 18.25 11.46 5.97
C GLY A 51 18.43 10.03 6.48
N MET A 52 19.21 9.81 7.54
CA MET A 52 19.32 8.48 8.18
C MET A 52 17.97 8.00 8.71
N ARG A 53 17.24 8.88 9.40
CA ARG A 53 15.88 8.59 9.87
C ARG A 53 14.95 8.26 8.72
N ASP A 54 14.88 9.14 7.73
CA ASP A 54 13.96 9.05 6.61
C ASP A 54 14.25 7.80 5.77
N TYR A 55 15.54 7.45 5.61
CA TYR A 55 15.98 6.23 4.93
C TYR A 55 15.49 4.98 5.67
N ALA A 56 15.68 4.90 6.99
CA ALA A 56 15.23 3.77 7.80
C ALA A 56 13.70 3.60 7.71
N MET A 57 12.95 4.70 7.82
CA MET A 57 11.49 4.68 7.71
C MET A 57 11.02 4.20 6.33
N ILE A 58 11.62 4.71 5.25
CA ILE A 58 11.24 4.34 3.88
C ILE A 58 11.65 2.90 3.56
N MET A 59 12.82 2.45 4.06
CA MET A 59 13.25 1.07 3.91
C MET A 59 12.26 0.13 4.59
N LEU A 60 11.83 0.44 5.82
CA LEU A 60 10.83 -0.33 6.54
C LEU A 60 9.49 -0.39 5.78
N ALA A 61 9.02 0.73 5.21
CA ALA A 61 7.81 0.73 4.38
C ALA A 61 7.93 -0.13 3.12
N TYR A 62 9.11 -0.13 2.51
CA TYR A 62 9.38 -0.88 1.28
C TYR A 62 9.43 -2.39 1.53
N THR A 63 10.13 -2.82 2.58
CA THR A 63 10.38 -4.25 2.86
C THR A 63 9.21 -4.94 3.57
N THR A 64 8.46 -4.21 4.41
CA THR A 64 7.36 -4.80 5.20
C THR A 64 5.97 -4.46 4.67
N GLY A 65 5.84 -3.41 3.88
CA GLY A 65 4.53 -2.91 3.44
C GLY A 65 3.65 -2.38 4.58
N LEU A 66 4.20 -2.10 5.77
CA LEU A 66 3.46 -1.56 6.91
C LEU A 66 2.75 -0.25 6.57
N ARG A 67 1.69 0.03 7.29
CA ARG A 67 1.01 1.33 7.18
C ARG A 67 1.87 2.43 7.78
N GLY A 68 1.77 3.63 7.23
CA GLY A 68 2.54 4.77 7.74
C GLY A 68 2.28 5.08 9.21
N CYS A 69 1.07 4.87 9.73
CA CYS A 69 0.76 5.03 11.15
C CYS A 69 1.52 4.00 12.01
N ASP A 70 1.60 2.76 11.57
CA ASP A 70 2.29 1.71 12.32
C ASP A 70 3.80 2.01 12.39
N ILE A 71 4.39 2.51 11.29
CA ILE A 71 5.82 2.89 11.26
C ILE A 71 6.12 4.08 12.17
N VAL A 72 5.31 5.14 12.16
CA VAL A 72 5.57 6.30 13.02
C VAL A 72 5.34 6.02 14.51
N ASN A 73 4.53 5.01 14.81
CA ASN A 73 4.25 4.55 16.17
C ASN A 73 5.16 3.41 16.65
N LEU A 74 6.16 3.02 15.86
CA LEU A 74 7.07 1.94 16.21
C LEU A 74 7.87 2.28 17.46
N LYS A 75 7.88 1.34 18.41
CA LYS A 75 8.59 1.43 19.69
C LYS A 75 9.80 0.50 19.71
N PHE A 76 10.67 0.67 20.70
CA PHE A 76 11.85 -0.18 20.86
C PHE A 76 11.49 -1.63 21.15
N ASP A 77 10.43 -1.88 21.92
CA ASP A 77 9.92 -3.22 22.24
C ASP A 77 9.26 -3.93 21.06
N SER A 78 8.98 -3.20 19.98
CA SER A 78 8.43 -3.77 18.76
C SER A 78 9.47 -4.52 17.92
N ILE A 79 10.77 -4.39 18.23
CA ILE A 79 11.86 -5.03 17.49
C ILE A 79 12.54 -6.08 18.37
N ASP A 80 12.43 -7.31 17.94
CA ASP A 80 13.23 -8.42 18.47
C ASP A 80 14.49 -8.56 17.61
N TRP A 81 15.61 -8.01 18.13
CA TRP A 81 16.87 -7.98 17.40
C TRP A 81 17.53 -9.36 17.28
N ASP A 82 17.32 -10.22 18.27
CA ASP A 82 17.89 -11.56 18.32
C ASP A 82 17.15 -12.48 17.34
N ALA A 83 15.82 -12.40 17.31
CA ALA A 83 15.00 -13.15 16.37
C ALA A 83 14.95 -12.52 14.98
N CYS A 84 15.47 -11.30 14.78
CA CYS A 84 15.32 -10.52 13.56
C CYS A 84 13.85 -10.37 13.14
N GLU A 85 12.97 -10.04 14.08
CA GLU A 85 11.54 -9.90 13.90
C GLU A 85 11.01 -8.53 14.34
N LEU A 86 9.98 -8.10 13.65
CA LEU A 86 9.19 -6.92 13.97
C LEU A 86 7.81 -7.37 14.46
N ARG A 87 7.48 -7.13 15.73
CA ARG A 87 6.20 -7.51 16.35
C ARG A 87 5.44 -6.26 16.77
N LEU A 88 4.24 -6.09 16.26
CA LEU A 88 3.39 -4.95 16.60
C LEU A 88 1.91 -5.27 16.44
N VAL A 89 1.07 -4.47 17.09
CA VAL A 89 -0.39 -4.47 16.83
C VAL A 89 -0.68 -3.29 15.92
N GLN A 90 -1.28 -3.57 14.75
CA GLN A 90 -1.60 -2.53 13.77
C GLN A 90 -2.67 -1.58 14.32
N GLU A 91 -2.40 -0.28 14.31
CA GLU A 91 -3.26 0.75 14.90
C GLU A 91 -4.67 0.79 14.27
N LYS A 92 -4.75 0.64 12.95
CA LYS A 92 -6.03 0.74 12.23
C LYS A 92 -6.93 -0.49 12.33
N THR A 93 -6.35 -1.68 12.44
CA THR A 93 -7.08 -2.96 12.36
C THR A 93 -7.08 -3.71 13.67
N ASN A 94 -6.27 -3.28 14.62
CA ASN A 94 -6.00 -3.96 15.90
C ASN A 94 -5.57 -5.44 15.73
N ILE A 95 -4.92 -5.76 14.59
CA ILE A 95 -4.43 -7.09 14.28
C ILE A 95 -2.95 -7.16 14.70
N PRO A 96 -2.55 -8.16 15.52
CA PRO A 96 -1.14 -8.43 15.79
C PRO A 96 -0.48 -8.94 14.52
N VAL A 97 0.72 -8.43 14.24
CA VAL A 97 1.52 -8.81 13.06
C VAL A 97 2.94 -9.07 13.51
N SER A 98 3.50 -10.21 13.09
CA SER A 98 4.92 -10.52 13.17
C SER A 98 5.49 -10.59 11.75
N LEU A 99 6.53 -9.82 11.49
CA LEU A 99 7.15 -9.70 10.17
C LEU A 99 8.67 -9.92 10.31
N PRO A 100 9.31 -10.58 9.35
CA PRO A 100 10.77 -10.69 9.34
C PRO A 100 11.38 -9.31 9.11
N LEU A 101 12.45 -9.02 9.84
CA LEU A 101 13.26 -7.83 9.70
C LEU A 101 14.55 -8.20 8.94
N ASP A 102 14.61 -7.83 7.67
CA ASP A 102 15.82 -8.10 6.88
C ASP A 102 17.01 -7.28 7.38
N THR A 103 18.23 -7.81 7.13
CA THR A 103 19.48 -7.22 7.61
C THR A 103 19.67 -5.76 7.17
N LYS A 104 19.27 -5.41 5.94
CA LYS A 104 19.45 -4.04 5.44
C LYS A 104 18.54 -3.06 6.17
N THR A 105 17.30 -3.45 6.42
CA THR A 105 16.33 -2.65 7.16
C THR A 105 16.73 -2.54 8.63
N GLY A 106 17.12 -3.66 9.24
CA GLY A 106 17.61 -3.68 10.61
C GLY A 106 18.82 -2.77 10.81
N ASN A 107 19.82 -2.86 9.93
CA ASN A 107 21.01 -2.00 9.98
C ASN A 107 20.64 -0.52 9.78
N ALA A 108 19.71 -0.19 8.88
CA ALA A 108 19.29 1.19 8.67
C ALA A 108 18.60 1.78 9.92
N ILE A 109 17.80 0.97 10.63
CA ILE A 109 17.18 1.38 11.90
C ILE A 109 18.22 1.53 12.99
N ALA A 110 19.15 0.58 13.12
CA ALA A 110 20.24 0.62 14.10
C ALA A 110 21.14 1.84 13.87
N ASP A 111 21.56 2.10 12.64
CA ASP A 111 22.35 3.29 12.28
C ASP A 111 21.66 4.59 12.70
N TYR A 112 20.36 4.70 12.43
CA TYR A 112 19.59 5.86 12.87
C TYR A 112 19.57 5.98 14.39
N ILE A 113 19.29 4.90 15.12
CA ILE A 113 19.20 4.89 16.59
C ILE A 113 20.54 5.30 17.21
N LEU A 114 21.64 4.76 16.73
CA LEU A 114 22.97 4.94 17.30
C LEU A 114 23.58 6.30 16.95
N HIS A 115 23.37 6.79 15.73
CA HIS A 115 24.12 7.92 15.18
C HIS A 115 23.31 9.18 14.93
N ALA A 116 21.98 9.07 14.78
CA ALA A 116 21.16 10.20 14.34
C ALA A 116 19.93 10.50 15.21
N ARG A 117 19.47 9.56 16.01
CA ARG A 117 18.28 9.75 16.86
C ARG A 117 18.58 10.72 18.00
N PRO A 118 17.73 11.75 18.23
CA PRO A 118 17.88 12.65 19.34
C PRO A 118 17.90 11.90 20.68
N LYS A 119 18.84 12.26 21.55
CA LYS A 119 18.95 11.70 22.91
C LYS A 119 17.83 12.27 23.78
N CYS A 120 16.75 11.53 23.96
CA CYS A 120 15.63 11.90 24.82
C CYS A 120 14.92 10.64 25.36
N LYS A 121 14.17 10.81 26.45
CA LYS A 121 13.33 9.75 27.03
C LYS A 121 12.04 9.62 26.18
N SER A 122 12.06 8.80 25.16
CA SER A 122 10.90 8.47 24.34
C SER A 122 10.91 7.00 23.97
N GLU A 123 9.79 6.34 24.11
CA GLU A 123 9.61 4.94 23.72
C GLU A 123 9.59 4.73 22.21
N TYR A 124 9.29 5.79 21.44
CA TYR A 124 9.20 5.72 19.98
C TYR A 124 10.59 5.75 19.33
N ILE A 125 10.78 4.93 18.32
CA ILE A 125 12.04 4.90 17.56
C ILE A 125 12.18 6.17 16.73
N PHE A 126 11.18 6.51 15.91
CA PHE A 126 11.26 7.61 14.94
C PHE A 126 10.76 8.94 15.51
N LEU A 127 11.68 9.89 15.65
CA LEU A 127 11.42 11.19 16.27
C LEU A 127 11.63 12.35 15.29
N ARG A 128 11.04 13.48 15.62
CA ARG A 128 11.38 14.75 14.98
C ARG A 128 12.83 15.11 15.28
N VAL A 129 13.53 15.64 14.27
CA VAL A 129 14.93 16.04 14.41
C VAL A 129 15.07 17.36 15.21
N LEU A 130 14.05 18.22 15.13
CA LEU A 130 14.00 19.49 15.85
C LEU A 130 13.13 19.37 17.10
N ARG A 131 13.47 20.13 18.15
CA ARG A 131 12.68 20.23 19.38
C ARG A 131 11.27 20.77 19.10
N PRO A 132 10.25 20.31 19.84
CA PRO A 132 10.31 19.23 20.80
C PRO A 132 10.51 17.86 20.09
N TYR A 133 11.37 16.98 20.65
CA TYR A 133 11.68 15.66 20.11
C TYR A 133 10.51 14.67 20.34
N THR A 134 9.39 14.96 19.69
CA THR A 134 8.22 14.09 19.70
C THR A 134 8.25 13.10 18.54
N LYS A 135 7.40 12.07 18.60
CA LYS A 135 7.21 11.17 17.45
C LYS A 135 6.81 11.93 16.20
N ILE A 136 7.13 11.37 15.04
CA ILE A 136 6.73 11.95 13.76
C ILE A 136 5.22 11.82 13.60
N GLY A 137 4.55 12.89 13.21
CA GLY A 137 3.09 12.89 13.05
C GLY A 137 2.60 12.15 11.82
N SER A 138 3.37 12.17 10.72
CA SER A 138 2.96 11.53 9.47
C SER A 138 4.14 11.10 8.62
N MET A 139 4.10 9.85 8.18
CA MET A 139 5.06 9.32 7.22
C MET A 139 4.84 9.85 5.79
N TRP A 140 3.64 10.39 5.51
CA TRP A 140 3.31 10.88 4.18
C TRP A 140 4.25 12.01 3.74
N THR A 141 4.54 12.96 4.63
CA THR A 141 5.44 14.09 4.34
C THR A 141 6.87 13.63 4.06
N VAL A 142 7.32 12.60 4.77
CA VAL A 142 8.66 12.02 4.58
C VAL A 142 8.77 11.41 3.19
N ILE A 143 7.84 10.54 2.81
CA ILE A 143 7.88 9.87 1.50
C ILE A 143 7.62 10.86 0.37
N ALA A 144 6.63 11.74 0.50
CA ALA A 144 6.26 12.71 -0.54
C ALA A 144 7.45 13.60 -0.93
N LYS A 145 8.25 14.02 0.04
CA LYS A 145 9.47 14.82 -0.18
C LYS A 145 10.42 14.13 -1.17
N TYR A 146 10.79 12.87 -0.91
CA TYR A 146 11.75 12.15 -1.72
C TYR A 146 11.13 11.62 -3.03
N ALA A 147 9.86 11.25 -3.01
CA ALA A 147 9.15 10.87 -4.21
C ALA A 147 9.02 12.03 -5.20
N HIS A 148 8.79 13.27 -4.72
CA HIS A 148 8.78 14.45 -5.59
C HIS A 148 10.17 14.71 -6.21
N ILE A 149 11.23 14.54 -5.44
CA ILE A 149 12.60 14.72 -5.94
C ILE A 149 12.94 13.65 -6.99
N ALA A 150 12.61 12.39 -6.71
CA ALA A 150 13.04 11.25 -7.52
C ALA A 150 12.15 10.98 -8.74
N LEU A 151 10.84 11.23 -8.63
CA LEU A 151 9.83 10.81 -9.61
C LEU A 151 9.03 11.98 -10.22
N GLY A 152 9.30 13.22 -9.78
CA GLY A 152 8.58 14.41 -10.23
C GLY A 152 7.27 14.69 -9.47
N LYS A 153 6.73 15.91 -9.65
CA LYS A 153 5.54 16.41 -8.95
C LYS A 153 4.21 15.88 -9.51
N ASP A 154 4.19 15.44 -10.75
CA ASP A 154 2.96 15.07 -11.47
C ASP A 154 2.41 13.71 -11.07
N ARG A 155 3.16 12.94 -10.30
CA ARG A 155 2.72 11.63 -9.82
C ARG A 155 1.67 11.76 -8.72
N LYS A 156 0.45 11.28 -9.00
CA LYS A 156 -0.75 11.45 -8.14
C LYS A 156 -0.72 10.71 -6.79
N MET A 157 0.26 9.84 -6.54
CA MET A 157 0.35 9.02 -5.32
C MET A 157 1.78 8.96 -4.78
N ASN A 158 2.07 9.77 -3.78
CA ASN A 158 3.41 9.95 -3.21
C ASN A 158 3.47 9.63 -1.71
N GLY A 159 2.69 8.70 -1.22
CA GLY A 159 2.61 8.39 0.21
C GLY A 159 2.91 6.93 0.54
N PRO A 160 2.87 6.53 1.82
CA PRO A 160 3.23 5.19 2.31
C PRO A 160 2.37 4.08 1.69
N HIS A 161 1.12 4.38 1.33
CA HIS A 161 0.27 3.41 0.63
C HIS A 161 0.78 2.99 -0.76
N ALA A 162 1.65 3.80 -1.39
CA ALA A 162 2.24 3.44 -2.67
C ALA A 162 3.27 2.30 -2.51
N PHE A 163 4.07 2.30 -1.43
CA PHE A 163 4.96 1.17 -1.10
C PHE A 163 4.17 -0.10 -0.78
N ARG A 164 3.17 0.01 0.06
CA ARG A 164 2.31 -1.13 0.41
C ARG A 164 1.61 -1.74 -0.80
N ARG A 165 1.15 -0.92 -1.75
CA ARG A 165 0.58 -1.41 -3.02
C ARG A 165 1.64 -2.05 -3.90
N GLY A 166 2.84 -1.47 -3.97
CA GLY A 166 3.97 -2.08 -4.67
C GLY A 166 4.28 -3.47 -4.15
N MET A 167 4.38 -3.61 -2.82
CA MET A 167 4.58 -4.92 -2.19
C MET A 167 3.44 -5.90 -2.46
N GLY A 168 2.18 -5.49 -2.30
CA GLY A 168 1.03 -6.36 -2.59
C GLY A 168 1.01 -6.83 -4.04
N ARG A 169 1.43 -5.98 -4.98
CA ARG A 169 1.59 -6.35 -6.38
C ARG A 169 2.73 -7.36 -6.59
N GLN A 170 3.91 -7.13 -5.98
CA GLN A 170 5.04 -8.06 -6.06
C GLN A 170 4.69 -9.44 -5.52
N LEU A 171 3.99 -9.51 -4.39
CA LEU A 171 3.53 -10.77 -3.81
C LEU A 171 2.56 -11.52 -4.75
N LEU A 172 1.65 -10.79 -5.41
CA LEU A 172 0.75 -11.38 -6.42
C LEU A 172 1.51 -11.87 -7.66
N GLU A 173 2.50 -11.11 -8.12
CA GLU A 173 3.38 -11.48 -9.25
C GLU A 173 4.23 -12.73 -8.92
N ALA A 174 4.64 -12.87 -7.64
CA ALA A 174 5.30 -14.06 -7.12
C ALA A 174 4.35 -15.25 -6.88
N ASN A 175 3.08 -15.15 -7.29
CA ASN A 175 2.05 -16.18 -7.12
C ASN A 175 1.76 -16.56 -5.66
N ILE A 176 1.99 -15.64 -4.71
CA ILE A 176 1.62 -15.85 -3.31
C ILE A 176 0.09 -15.88 -3.20
N PRO A 177 -0.49 -16.86 -2.48
CA PRO A 177 -1.94 -16.94 -2.30
C PRO A 177 -2.54 -15.69 -1.68
N ALA A 178 -3.69 -15.25 -2.20
CA ALA A 178 -4.36 -14.04 -1.74
C ALA A 178 -4.65 -13.98 -0.23
N PRO A 179 -5.06 -15.08 0.46
CA PRO A 179 -5.21 -15.07 1.92
C PRO A 179 -3.91 -14.72 2.64
N LEU A 180 -2.78 -15.32 2.23
CA LEU A 180 -1.47 -15.05 2.83
C LEU A 180 -1.01 -13.60 2.62
N ILE A 181 -1.31 -13.01 1.44
CA ILE A 181 -1.06 -11.58 1.20
C ILE A 181 -1.90 -10.71 2.15
N CYS A 182 -3.15 -11.11 2.43
CA CYS A 182 -3.98 -10.42 3.42
C CYS A 182 -3.35 -10.47 4.81
N ASP A 183 -2.85 -11.61 5.23
CA ASP A 183 -2.23 -11.80 6.53
C ASP A 183 -0.94 -10.98 6.66
N ILE A 184 -0.03 -11.08 5.67
CA ILE A 184 1.23 -10.30 5.62
C ILE A 184 0.94 -8.80 5.70
N LEU A 185 -0.03 -8.33 4.94
CA LEU A 185 -0.38 -6.91 4.94
C LEU A 185 -1.32 -6.52 6.09
N GLY A 186 -1.86 -7.45 6.87
CA GLY A 186 -2.84 -7.20 7.93
C GLY A 186 -4.12 -6.56 7.38
N HIS A 187 -4.68 -7.16 6.33
CA HIS A 187 -5.99 -6.77 5.80
C HIS A 187 -7.11 -7.50 6.52
N SER A 188 -8.08 -6.77 7.05
CA SER A 188 -9.28 -7.36 7.67
C SER A 188 -10.26 -7.99 6.67
N SER A 189 -10.06 -7.76 5.35
CA SER A 189 -10.95 -8.26 4.31
C SER A 189 -10.22 -8.46 2.99
N SER A 190 -10.51 -9.57 2.31
CA SER A 190 -10.04 -9.88 0.94
C SER A 190 -10.50 -8.86 -0.12
N VAL A 191 -11.57 -8.10 0.17
CA VAL A 191 -12.02 -6.99 -0.70
C VAL A 191 -10.91 -5.95 -0.91
N SER A 192 -10.00 -5.80 0.06
CA SER A 192 -8.84 -4.92 -0.04
C SER A 192 -7.85 -5.35 -1.14
N LEU A 193 -7.85 -6.63 -1.53
CA LEU A 193 -6.98 -7.14 -2.60
C LEU A 193 -7.47 -6.77 -4.00
N ARG A 194 -8.74 -6.44 -4.17
CA ARG A 194 -9.29 -6.05 -5.48
C ARG A 194 -8.52 -4.89 -6.13
N GLN A 195 -7.92 -4.01 -5.33
CA GLN A 195 -7.09 -2.92 -5.85
C GLN A 195 -5.76 -3.40 -6.46
N TYR A 196 -5.27 -4.59 -6.08
CA TYR A 196 -4.05 -5.19 -6.63
C TYR A 196 -4.37 -6.04 -7.86
N THR A 197 -5.49 -6.77 -7.84
CA THR A 197 -5.93 -7.60 -8.97
C THR A 197 -6.40 -6.77 -10.16
N ALA A 198 -7.00 -5.59 -9.91
CA ALA A 198 -7.43 -4.69 -10.98
C ALA A 198 -6.26 -4.15 -11.84
N SER A 199 -5.03 -4.18 -11.33
CA SER A 199 -3.83 -3.79 -12.10
C SER A 199 -3.22 -4.94 -12.90
N SER A 200 -3.73 -6.17 -12.77
CA SER A 200 -3.24 -7.37 -13.46
C SER A 200 -4.19 -7.82 -14.57
N LEU A 201 -4.55 -6.89 -15.46
CA LEU A 201 -5.44 -7.16 -16.61
C LEU A 201 -4.98 -8.34 -17.47
N GLU A 202 -3.67 -8.54 -17.63
CA GLU A 202 -3.09 -9.66 -18.38
C GLU A 202 -3.43 -11.02 -17.75
N LYS A 203 -3.34 -11.14 -16.43
CA LYS A 203 -3.72 -12.37 -15.71
C LYS A 203 -5.22 -12.61 -15.75
N LEU A 204 -6.03 -11.54 -15.71
CA LEU A 204 -7.49 -11.65 -15.86
C LEU A 204 -7.89 -12.08 -17.27
N LYS A 205 -7.18 -11.65 -18.33
CA LYS A 205 -7.41 -12.10 -19.70
C LYS A 205 -7.12 -13.60 -19.88
N VAL A 206 -6.12 -14.14 -19.19
CA VAL A 206 -5.81 -15.58 -19.20
C VAL A 206 -6.92 -16.39 -18.50
N CYS A 207 -7.55 -15.82 -17.47
CA CYS A 207 -8.68 -16.45 -16.77
C CYS A 207 -10.02 -16.28 -17.50
N ALA A 208 -10.15 -15.26 -18.34
CA ALA A 208 -11.28 -15.11 -19.24
C ALA A 208 -11.05 -16.06 -20.41
N GLY A 209 -11.56 -17.28 -20.29
CA GLY A 209 -11.53 -18.24 -21.40
C GLY A 209 -11.97 -17.59 -22.71
N THR A 210 -11.37 -17.97 -23.80
CA THR A 210 -11.68 -17.44 -25.15
C THR A 210 -13.15 -17.72 -25.43
N ILE A 211 -13.96 -16.67 -25.46
CA ILE A 211 -15.40 -16.72 -25.81
C ILE A 211 -15.63 -17.38 -27.20
N SER A 212 -14.60 -17.42 -28.04
CA SER A 212 -14.60 -18.10 -29.33
C SER A 212 -14.89 -19.62 -29.26
N ALA A 213 -14.80 -20.24 -28.10
CA ALA A 213 -15.12 -21.65 -27.89
C ALA A 213 -16.60 -21.91 -27.47
N ILE A 214 -17.38 -20.86 -27.22
CA ILE A 214 -18.79 -20.99 -26.85
C ILE A 214 -19.62 -20.80 -28.13
N PRO A 215 -20.32 -21.85 -28.67
CA PRO A 215 -21.21 -21.68 -29.81
C PRO A 215 -22.36 -20.77 -29.38
N ILE A 216 -22.37 -19.55 -29.86
CA ILE A 216 -23.50 -18.64 -29.68
C ILE A 216 -24.54 -19.05 -30.73
N ALA A 217 -25.68 -19.61 -30.31
CA ALA A 217 -26.79 -19.86 -31.18
C ALA A 217 -27.23 -18.50 -31.78
N GLN A 218 -27.28 -18.40 -33.13
CA GLN A 218 -27.66 -17.17 -33.83
C GLN A 218 -29.09 -16.70 -33.47
N GLU A 219 -29.92 -17.59 -32.96
CA GLU A 219 -31.30 -17.30 -32.49
C GLU A 219 -31.34 -16.46 -31.19
N ALA A 220 -30.24 -16.31 -30.46
CA ALA A 220 -30.19 -15.50 -29.26
C ALA A 220 -29.86 -14.01 -29.50
N LEU A 221 -29.67 -13.63 -30.77
CA LEU A 221 -29.32 -12.25 -31.18
C LEU A 221 -30.46 -11.55 -31.95
N LEU A 222 -31.61 -12.18 -32.14
CA LEU A 222 -32.83 -11.62 -32.66
C LEU A 222 -33.85 -11.43 -31.55
#